data_518f2c897284c8bc09741a7f42d87158
#
_entry.id   518f2c897284c8bc09741a7f42d87158
#
_cell.length_a   1.000
_cell.length_b   1.000
_cell.length_c   1.000
_cell.angle_alpha   90.00
_cell.angle_beta   90.00
_cell.angle_gamma   90.00
#
_symmetry.space_group_name_H-M   'P 1'
#
loop_
_entity.id
_entity.type
_entity.pdbx_description
1 polymer ?
#
loop_
_entity_poly.entity_id
_entity_poly.type
_entity_poly.pdbx_seq_one_letter_code
_entity_poly.pdbx_strand_id
1 'polypeptide(L)'
;MLNRLFFGRADRPDAAPLVRPKTRPELFRQSLRVRFLSMFGPNLIVALFFLPALVWTEMTLQITSGVSADPAATLSSQLVGTYLVGLFLCITITGPAMAGLSLLMRNWARGENCYRIATLFGGMKRNWKQGMLAAALSGLTPLLFYSTFNYYGAMSETASLLYLLPLALCGLLCIFLLLMQQTVYTCLLYTS
;
A
#
# COMPACT_ATOMS: atom_id res chain seq x y z
N MET A 1 26.54 7.04 25.78
CA MET A 1 26.73 6.81 24.37
C MET A 1 25.41 6.73 23.58
N LEU A 2 24.38 6.07 24.09
CA LEU A 2 23.04 5.97 23.47
C LEU A 2 22.32 7.33 23.25
N ASN A 3 22.42 8.27 24.19
CA ASN A 3 21.79 9.60 24.04
C ASN A 3 22.31 10.38 22.82
N ARG A 4 23.58 10.20 22.41
CA ARG A 4 24.13 10.87 21.21
C ARG A 4 23.59 10.29 19.89
N LEU A 5 23.20 9.02 19.90
CA LEU A 5 22.57 8.35 18.75
C LEU A 5 21.11 8.81 18.52
N PHE A 6 20.38 9.09 19.60
CA PHE A 6 18.97 9.48 19.54
C PHE A 6 18.74 10.99 19.42
N PHE A 7 19.57 11.83 20.06
CA PHE A 7 19.36 13.27 20.15
C PHE A 7 20.39 14.13 19.39
N GLY A 8 21.35 13.50 18.70
CA GLY A 8 22.37 14.22 17.95
C GLY A 8 23.38 14.96 18.85
N ARG A 9 24.27 15.72 18.24
CA ARG A 9 25.21 16.62 18.95
C ARG A 9 24.60 18.02 19.05
N ALA A 10 24.32 18.48 20.26
CA ALA A 10 23.85 19.84 20.53
C ALA A 10 24.89 20.93 20.13
N ASP A 11 26.16 20.57 19.97
CA ASP A 11 27.27 21.52 19.70
C ASP A 11 27.57 21.73 18.20
N ARG A 12 26.73 21.24 17.29
CA ARG A 12 26.90 21.57 15.87
C ARG A 12 26.24 22.91 15.58
N PRO A 13 26.98 23.89 15.01
CA PRO A 13 26.35 25.10 14.53
C PRO A 13 25.22 24.72 13.57
N ASP A 14 24.08 25.36 13.73
CA ASP A 14 22.93 25.13 12.88
C ASP A 14 23.35 25.18 11.42
N ALA A 15 23.05 24.14 10.68
CA ALA A 15 23.34 24.12 9.26
C ALA A 15 22.69 25.36 8.63
N ALA A 16 23.46 26.09 7.82
CA ALA A 16 23.00 27.29 7.13
C ALA A 16 21.57 27.05 6.59
N PRO A 17 20.65 28.00 6.77
CA PRO A 17 19.26 27.81 6.38
C PRO A 17 19.23 27.39 4.91
N LEU A 18 18.72 26.18 4.67
CA LEU A 18 18.57 25.66 3.32
C LEU A 18 17.75 26.67 2.54
N VAL A 19 18.38 27.32 1.56
CA VAL A 19 17.69 28.22 0.65
C VAL A 19 16.54 27.43 0.05
N ARG A 20 15.29 27.80 0.45
CA ARG A 20 14.10 27.12 -0.06
C ARG A 20 14.07 27.28 -1.58
N PRO A 21 14.09 26.21 -2.34
CA PRO A 21 13.98 26.28 -3.78
C PRO A 21 12.68 26.98 -4.14
N LYS A 22 12.74 27.93 -5.07
CA LYS A 22 11.61 28.79 -5.48
C LYS A 22 10.59 28.04 -6.34
N THR A 23 10.96 26.90 -6.92
CA THR A 23 10.11 26.13 -7.83
C THR A 23 9.83 24.71 -7.33
N ARG A 24 8.60 24.21 -7.58
CA ARG A 24 8.18 22.85 -7.18
C ARG A 24 9.12 21.73 -7.70
N PRO A 25 9.59 21.74 -8.96
CA PRO A 25 10.49 20.70 -9.46
C PRO A 25 11.87 20.73 -8.81
N GLU A 26 12.37 21.92 -8.43
CA GLU A 26 13.64 22.04 -7.68
C GLU A 26 13.51 21.47 -6.27
N LEU A 27 12.39 21.72 -5.58
CA LEU A 27 12.07 21.11 -4.30
C LEU A 27 12.08 19.58 -4.38
N PHE A 28 11.44 19.03 -5.41
CA PHE A 28 11.39 17.60 -5.64
C PHE A 28 12.80 17.03 -5.87
N ARG A 29 13.58 17.64 -6.77
CA ARG A 29 14.95 17.19 -7.07
C ARG A 29 15.87 17.29 -5.85
N GLN A 30 15.77 18.37 -5.07
CA GLN A 30 16.56 18.56 -3.85
C GLN A 30 16.17 17.54 -2.79
N SER A 31 14.88 17.31 -2.57
CA SER A 31 14.38 16.28 -1.63
C SER A 31 14.82 14.88 -2.04
N LEU A 32 14.78 14.56 -3.32
CA LEU A 32 15.24 13.28 -3.84
C LEU A 32 16.75 13.09 -3.61
N ARG A 33 17.56 14.10 -3.93
CA ARG A 33 19.02 14.03 -3.81
C ARG A 33 19.49 13.91 -2.37
N VAL A 34 18.90 14.68 -1.45
CA VAL A 34 19.32 14.75 -0.04
C VAL A 34 18.72 13.59 0.78
N ARG A 35 17.52 13.12 0.42
CA ARG A 35 16.76 12.16 1.24
C ARG A 35 16.64 10.77 0.63
N PHE A 36 17.23 10.51 -0.53
CA PHE A 36 17.13 9.22 -1.20
C PHE A 36 17.54 8.06 -0.29
N LEU A 37 18.73 8.11 0.28
CA LEU A 37 19.21 7.10 1.24
C LEU A 37 18.37 7.07 2.53
N SER A 38 17.75 8.19 2.87
CA SER A 38 16.86 8.30 4.04
C SER A 38 15.54 7.59 3.86
N MET A 39 15.10 7.37 2.62
CA MET A 39 13.86 6.67 2.30
C MET A 39 13.96 5.17 2.51
N PHE A 40 15.17 4.58 2.44
CA PHE A 40 15.33 3.12 2.58
C PHE A 40 14.85 2.59 3.93
N GLY A 41 15.19 3.25 5.03
CA GLY A 41 14.83 2.79 6.37
C GLY A 41 13.30 2.66 6.58
N PRO A 42 12.51 3.73 6.37
CA PRO A 42 11.06 3.66 6.48
C PRO A 42 10.42 2.66 5.51
N ASN A 43 10.90 2.58 4.27
CA ASN A 43 10.39 1.62 3.28
C ASN A 43 10.69 0.18 3.69
N LEU A 44 11.85 -0.10 4.30
CA LEU A 44 12.19 -1.41 4.82
C LEU A 44 11.23 -1.83 5.95
N ILE A 45 10.89 -0.90 6.86
CA ILE A 45 9.91 -1.15 7.92
C ILE A 45 8.54 -1.46 7.31
N VAL A 46 8.10 -0.69 6.33
CA VAL A 46 6.83 -0.94 5.64
C VAL A 46 6.86 -2.28 4.90
N ALA A 47 7.97 -2.62 4.22
CA ALA A 47 8.16 -3.90 3.56
C ALA A 47 8.01 -5.09 4.54
N LEU A 48 8.44 -4.93 5.80
CA LEU A 48 8.26 -5.94 6.84
C LEU A 48 6.76 -6.22 7.12
N PHE A 49 5.91 -5.21 7.03
CA PHE A 49 4.45 -5.39 7.15
C PHE A 49 3.84 -6.11 5.95
N PHE A 50 4.51 -6.13 4.80
CA PHE A 50 4.07 -6.91 3.63
C PHE A 50 4.55 -8.37 3.65
N LEU A 51 5.45 -8.76 4.57
CA LEU A 51 5.92 -10.14 4.69
C LEU A 51 4.78 -11.17 4.82
N PRO A 52 3.73 -10.95 5.64
CA PRO A 52 2.62 -11.92 5.71
C PRO A 52 1.95 -12.15 4.35
N ALA A 53 1.80 -11.09 3.54
CA ALA A 53 1.22 -11.21 2.20
C ALA A 53 2.14 -11.99 1.25
N LEU A 54 3.46 -11.76 1.32
CA LEU A 54 4.45 -12.49 0.52
C LEU A 54 4.49 -13.98 0.91
N VAL A 55 4.52 -14.28 2.21
CA VAL A 55 4.50 -15.66 2.71
C VAL A 55 3.21 -16.37 2.29
N TRP A 56 2.06 -15.70 2.41
CA TRP A 56 0.77 -16.23 1.97
C TRP A 56 0.76 -16.55 0.47
N THR A 57 1.28 -15.65 -0.33
CA THR A 57 1.39 -15.83 -1.80
C THR A 57 2.29 -17.00 -2.13
N GLU A 58 3.48 -17.08 -1.50
CA GLU A 58 4.43 -18.18 -1.72
C GLU A 58 3.85 -19.54 -1.32
N MET A 59 3.21 -19.62 -0.15
CA MET A 59 2.54 -20.85 0.29
C MET A 59 1.47 -21.31 -0.71
N THR A 60 0.66 -20.36 -1.22
CA THR A 60 -0.39 -20.69 -2.18
C THR A 60 0.20 -21.15 -3.52
N LEU A 61 1.29 -20.55 -3.97
CA LEU A 61 2.00 -20.96 -5.19
C LEU A 61 2.57 -22.38 -5.05
N GLN A 62 3.15 -22.73 -3.90
CA GLN A 62 3.66 -24.07 -3.66
C GLN A 62 2.55 -25.13 -3.64
N ILE A 63 1.42 -24.82 -3.02
CA ILE A 63 0.25 -25.70 -3.02
C ILE A 63 -0.26 -25.92 -4.47
N THR A 64 -0.36 -24.85 -5.26
CA THR A 64 -0.81 -24.93 -6.65
C THR A 64 0.18 -25.69 -7.53
N SER A 65 1.48 -25.49 -7.38
CA SER A 65 2.50 -26.21 -8.14
C SER A 65 2.54 -27.71 -7.82
N GLY A 66 2.26 -28.09 -6.57
CA GLY A 66 2.16 -29.49 -6.14
C GLY A 66 0.92 -30.21 -6.68
N VAL A 67 -0.18 -29.48 -6.90
CA VAL A 67 -1.43 -30.03 -7.45
C VAL A 67 -1.41 -30.12 -8.99
N SER A 68 -0.53 -29.36 -9.64
CA SER A 68 -0.44 -29.25 -11.12
C SER A 68 0.17 -30.47 -11.82
N ALA A 69 0.29 -31.62 -11.14
CA ALA A 69 0.62 -32.88 -11.81
C ALA A 69 -0.50 -33.35 -12.79
N ASP A 70 -1.72 -32.80 -12.64
CA ASP A 70 -2.83 -33.01 -13.57
C ASP A 70 -3.16 -31.68 -14.28
N PRO A 71 -2.89 -31.57 -15.61
CA PRO A 71 -3.21 -30.33 -16.36
C PRO A 71 -4.71 -30.04 -16.48
N ALA A 72 -5.57 -30.98 -16.08
CA ALA A 72 -7.03 -30.81 -16.00
C ALA A 72 -7.50 -30.28 -14.63
N ALA A 73 -6.66 -30.24 -13.61
CA ALA A 73 -6.93 -29.54 -12.35
C ALA A 73 -6.80 -28.04 -12.58
N THR A 74 -7.75 -27.46 -13.34
CA THR A 74 -8.00 -26.03 -13.36
C THR A 74 -7.94 -25.53 -11.94
N LEU A 75 -7.18 -24.46 -11.70
CA LEU A 75 -7.20 -23.70 -10.45
C LEU A 75 -8.66 -23.59 -10.02
N SER A 76 -9.10 -24.43 -9.07
CA SER A 76 -10.50 -24.45 -8.68
C SER A 76 -10.85 -23.03 -8.22
N SER A 77 -11.99 -22.52 -8.61
CA SER A 77 -12.45 -21.18 -8.21
C SER A 77 -12.42 -21.00 -6.68
N GLN A 78 -12.54 -22.09 -5.95
CA GLN A 78 -12.38 -22.14 -4.50
C GLN A 78 -10.96 -21.79 -4.04
N LEU A 79 -9.94 -22.28 -4.70
CA LEU A 79 -8.54 -22.03 -4.33
C LEU A 79 -8.16 -20.56 -4.54
N VAL A 80 -8.59 -19.99 -5.67
CA VAL A 80 -8.38 -18.56 -5.95
C VAL A 80 -9.19 -17.69 -4.97
N GLY A 81 -10.43 -18.06 -4.67
CA GLY A 81 -11.24 -17.38 -3.68
C GLY A 81 -10.57 -17.37 -2.30
N THR A 82 -10.08 -18.51 -1.83
CA THR A 82 -9.37 -18.63 -0.56
C THR A 82 -8.09 -17.80 -0.55
N TYR A 83 -7.32 -17.82 -1.65
CA TYR A 83 -6.14 -16.97 -1.80
C TYR A 83 -6.47 -15.47 -1.66
N LEU A 84 -7.50 -15.01 -2.34
CA LEU A 84 -7.91 -13.61 -2.32
C LEU A 84 -8.42 -13.16 -0.94
N VAL A 85 -9.14 -14.02 -0.21
CA VAL A 85 -9.56 -13.73 1.17
C VAL A 85 -8.35 -13.61 2.10
N GLY A 86 -7.39 -14.53 2.02
CA GLY A 86 -6.15 -14.44 2.79
C GLY A 86 -5.33 -13.20 2.45
N LEU A 87 -5.22 -12.88 1.16
CA LEU A 87 -4.55 -11.67 0.68
C LEU A 87 -5.23 -10.39 1.21
N PHE A 88 -6.57 -10.35 1.20
CA PHE A 88 -7.36 -9.25 1.78
C PHE A 88 -7.00 -9.01 3.25
N LEU A 89 -6.93 -10.05 4.07
CA LEU A 89 -6.56 -9.94 5.47
C LEU A 89 -5.12 -9.43 5.63
N CYS A 90 -4.18 -9.98 4.86
CA CYS A 90 -2.79 -9.54 4.89
C CYS A 90 -2.65 -8.07 4.49
N ILE A 91 -3.30 -7.61 3.42
CA ILE A 91 -3.28 -6.22 2.98
C ILE A 91 -3.88 -5.30 4.05
N THR A 92 -4.97 -5.70 4.71
CA THR A 92 -5.60 -4.90 5.77
C THR A 92 -4.62 -4.60 6.90
N ILE A 93 -3.79 -5.56 7.29
CA ILE A 93 -2.76 -5.40 8.34
C ILE A 93 -1.68 -4.39 7.93
N THR A 94 -1.39 -4.21 6.64
CA THR A 94 -0.40 -3.24 6.16
C THR A 94 -0.88 -1.79 6.23
N GLY A 95 -2.19 -1.56 6.38
CA GLY A 95 -2.81 -0.23 6.36
C GLY A 95 -2.19 0.80 7.29
N PRO A 96 -1.98 0.50 8.57
CA PRO A 96 -1.33 1.43 9.51
C PRO A 96 0.07 1.83 9.07
N ALA A 97 0.86 0.89 8.53
CA ALA A 97 2.21 1.16 8.04
C ALA A 97 2.20 2.15 6.86
N MET A 98 1.25 1.98 5.95
CA MET A 98 1.05 2.91 4.82
C MET A 98 0.60 4.30 5.29
N ALA A 99 -0.26 4.39 6.30
CA ALA A 99 -0.66 5.66 6.90
C ALA A 99 0.53 6.37 7.58
N GLY A 100 1.39 5.64 8.27
CA GLY A 100 2.62 6.18 8.86
C GLY A 100 3.61 6.67 7.81
N LEU A 101 3.80 5.90 6.73
CA LEU A 101 4.68 6.28 5.62
C LEU A 101 4.20 7.55 4.91
N SER A 102 2.90 7.65 4.64
CA SER A 102 2.32 8.82 3.97
C SER A 102 2.48 10.10 4.83
N LEU A 103 2.33 10.01 6.16
CA LEU A 103 2.62 11.13 7.06
C LEU A 103 4.09 11.58 6.97
N LEU A 104 5.01 10.64 6.98
CA LEU A 104 6.45 10.91 6.86
C LEU A 104 6.76 11.59 5.51
N MET A 105 6.21 11.09 4.40
CA MET A 105 6.39 11.67 3.08
C MET A 105 5.81 13.09 2.98
N ARG A 106 4.67 13.35 3.61
CA ARG A 106 4.08 14.68 3.69
C ARG A 106 5.01 15.68 4.40
N ASN A 107 5.51 15.30 5.56
CA ASN A 107 6.42 16.17 6.34
C ASN A 107 7.70 16.47 5.53
N TRP A 108 8.20 15.48 4.82
CA TRP A 108 9.35 15.68 3.93
C TRP A 108 9.04 16.61 2.75
N ALA A 109 7.86 16.48 2.16
CA ALA A 109 7.42 17.36 1.07
C ALA A 109 7.28 18.83 1.53
N ARG A 110 6.94 19.05 2.81
CA ARG A 110 6.90 20.38 3.44
C ARG A 110 8.27 20.90 3.84
N GLY A 111 9.32 20.09 3.72
CA GLY A 111 10.67 20.48 4.14
C GLY A 111 10.89 20.41 5.66
N GLU A 112 9.96 19.79 6.40
CA GLU A 112 10.07 19.64 7.85
C GLU A 112 11.15 18.61 8.21
N ASN A 113 11.97 18.95 9.20
CA ASN A 113 12.94 18.03 9.77
C ASN A 113 12.21 17.17 10.80
N CYS A 114 11.97 15.92 10.46
CA CYS A 114 11.31 14.95 11.35
C CYS A 114 12.18 13.73 11.60
N TYR A 115 12.08 13.19 12.80
CA TYR A 115 12.69 11.91 13.15
C TYR A 115 11.95 10.78 12.44
N ARG A 116 12.62 10.14 11.48
CA ARG A 116 12.03 9.17 10.53
C ARG A 116 11.21 8.09 11.21
N ILE A 117 11.83 7.37 12.14
CA ILE A 117 11.22 6.23 12.83
C ILE A 117 10.11 6.70 13.78
N ALA A 118 10.36 7.73 14.57
CA ALA A 118 9.37 8.25 15.52
C ALA A 118 8.14 8.82 14.79
N THR A 119 8.32 9.52 13.67
CA THR A 119 7.23 10.06 12.86
C THR A 119 6.43 8.93 12.20
N LEU A 120 7.10 7.89 11.69
CA LEU A 120 6.46 6.72 11.10
C LEU A 120 5.54 6.04 12.13
N PHE A 121 6.10 5.63 13.27
CA PHE A 121 5.33 4.95 14.32
C PHE A 121 4.27 5.85 14.96
N GLY A 122 4.54 7.14 15.13
CA GLY A 122 3.56 8.12 15.56
C GLY A 122 2.37 8.22 14.61
N GLY A 123 2.62 8.23 13.31
CA GLY A 123 1.60 8.22 12.26
C GLY A 123 0.79 6.91 12.25
N MET A 124 1.46 5.77 12.39
CA MET A 124 0.82 4.46 12.52
C MET A 124 -0.14 4.43 13.71
N LYS A 125 0.34 4.83 14.89
CA LYS A 125 -0.46 4.81 16.13
C LYS A 125 -1.65 5.77 16.08
N ARG A 126 -1.47 6.94 15.48
CA ARG A 126 -2.53 7.96 15.41
C ARG A 126 -3.63 7.60 14.42
N ASN A 127 -3.27 7.04 13.26
CA ASN A 127 -4.18 6.82 12.14
C ASN A 127 -4.43 5.33 11.84
N TRP A 128 -4.21 4.42 12.81
CA TRP A 128 -4.29 2.98 12.56
C TRP A 128 -5.66 2.51 12.06
N LYS A 129 -6.76 3.03 12.65
CA LYS A 129 -8.14 2.66 12.25
C LYS A 129 -8.43 3.08 10.81
N GLN A 130 -8.07 4.31 10.49
CA GLN A 130 -8.31 4.86 9.16
C GLN A 130 -7.41 4.19 8.11
N GLY A 131 -6.15 3.92 8.47
CA GLY A 131 -5.22 3.16 7.62
C GLY A 131 -5.73 1.74 7.35
N MET A 132 -6.21 1.04 8.36
CA MET A 132 -6.82 -0.28 8.19
C MET A 132 -8.06 -0.24 7.30
N LEU A 133 -8.94 0.74 7.48
CA LEU A 133 -10.14 0.88 6.66
C LEU A 133 -9.78 1.12 5.19
N ALA A 134 -8.83 2.02 4.93
CA ALA A 134 -8.36 2.29 3.58
C ALA A 134 -7.73 1.05 2.93
N ALA A 135 -6.90 0.31 3.67
CA ALA A 135 -6.29 -0.93 3.19
C ALA A 135 -7.32 -2.04 2.98
N ALA A 136 -8.34 -2.15 3.84
CA ALA A 136 -9.43 -3.10 3.66
C ALA A 136 -10.23 -2.81 2.38
N LEU A 137 -10.54 -1.56 2.11
CA LEU A 137 -11.23 -1.18 0.86
C LEU A 137 -10.40 -1.56 -0.37
N SER A 138 -9.07 -1.39 -0.32
CA SER A 138 -8.22 -1.79 -1.44
C SER A 138 -8.07 -3.30 -1.60
N GLY A 139 -7.97 -4.02 -0.49
CA GLY A 139 -7.91 -5.48 -0.51
C GLY A 139 -9.23 -6.12 -0.96
N LEU A 140 -10.37 -5.45 -0.74
CA LEU A 140 -11.68 -5.90 -1.21
C LEU A 140 -11.83 -5.79 -2.74
N THR A 141 -11.15 -4.86 -3.37
CA THR A 141 -11.25 -4.59 -4.81
C THR A 141 -10.98 -5.83 -5.69
N PRO A 142 -9.84 -6.56 -5.56
CA PRO A 142 -9.58 -7.74 -6.37
C PRO A 142 -10.55 -8.88 -6.08
N LEU A 143 -11.06 -8.98 -4.86
CA LEU A 143 -12.04 -10.00 -4.48
C LEU A 143 -13.39 -9.75 -5.15
N LEU A 144 -13.86 -8.51 -5.17
CA LEU A 144 -15.08 -8.12 -5.87
C LEU A 144 -14.94 -8.32 -7.38
N PHE A 145 -13.81 -7.93 -7.95
CA PHE A 145 -13.57 -8.11 -9.37
C PHE A 145 -13.58 -9.59 -9.77
N TYR A 146 -12.88 -10.43 -9.00
CA TYR A 146 -12.82 -11.88 -9.25
C TYR A 146 -14.19 -12.54 -9.12
N SER A 147 -14.95 -12.26 -8.07
CA SER A 147 -16.28 -12.84 -7.89
C SER A 147 -17.24 -12.42 -9.02
N THR A 148 -17.20 -11.16 -9.43
CA THR A 148 -17.99 -10.67 -10.56
C THR A 148 -17.58 -11.32 -11.87
N PHE A 149 -16.27 -11.47 -12.11
CA PHE A 149 -15.74 -12.13 -13.30
C PHE A 149 -16.18 -13.58 -13.39
N ASN A 150 -16.09 -14.36 -12.31
CA ASN A 150 -16.53 -15.76 -12.29
C ASN A 150 -18.04 -15.89 -12.50
N TYR A 151 -18.83 -15.05 -11.84
CA TYR A 151 -20.29 -15.10 -11.94
C TYR A 151 -20.75 -14.80 -13.37
N TYR A 152 -20.31 -13.69 -13.96
CA TYR A 152 -20.71 -13.31 -15.30
C TYR A 152 -19.99 -14.11 -16.39
N GLY A 153 -18.76 -14.58 -16.14
CA GLY A 153 -18.02 -15.47 -17.07
C GLY A 153 -18.73 -16.79 -17.28
N ALA A 154 -19.24 -17.41 -16.21
CA ALA A 154 -20.02 -18.65 -16.30
C ALA A 154 -21.35 -18.49 -17.08
N MET A 155 -21.93 -17.28 -17.06
CA MET A 155 -23.18 -16.99 -17.80
C MET A 155 -22.91 -16.59 -19.27
N SER A 156 -21.68 -16.21 -19.63
CA SER A 156 -21.37 -15.72 -20.98
C SER A 156 -21.50 -16.78 -22.08
N GLU A 157 -21.46 -18.05 -21.74
CA GLU A 157 -21.68 -19.15 -22.70
C GLU A 157 -23.14 -19.18 -23.23
N THR A 158 -24.07 -18.56 -22.53
CA THR A 158 -25.51 -18.63 -22.87
C THR A 158 -26.06 -17.29 -23.38
N ALA A 159 -25.28 -16.18 -23.36
CA ALA A 159 -25.88 -14.86 -23.48
C ALA A 159 -25.05 -13.81 -24.21
N SER A 160 -25.84 -12.95 -24.84
CA SER A 160 -25.54 -11.76 -25.59
C SER A 160 -24.61 -10.73 -24.89
N LEU A 161 -24.18 -9.75 -25.67
CA LEU A 161 -23.45 -8.52 -25.30
C LEU A 161 -23.90 -7.85 -23.98
N LEU A 162 -25.10 -8.17 -23.48
CA LEU A 162 -25.70 -7.62 -22.26
C LEU A 162 -24.93 -7.98 -20.99
N TYR A 163 -24.21 -9.11 -20.95
CA TYR A 163 -23.42 -9.52 -19.78
C TYR A 163 -22.03 -8.87 -19.72
N LEU A 164 -21.56 -8.34 -20.84
CA LEU A 164 -20.31 -7.57 -20.88
C LEU A 164 -20.42 -6.24 -20.16
N LEU A 165 -21.62 -5.66 -20.13
CA LEU A 165 -21.87 -4.33 -19.55
C LEU A 165 -21.64 -4.28 -18.02
N PRO A 166 -22.22 -5.19 -17.19
CA PRO A 166 -21.91 -5.19 -15.75
C PRO A 166 -20.46 -5.58 -15.45
N LEU A 167 -19.83 -6.41 -16.25
CA LEU A 167 -18.41 -6.74 -16.10
C LEU A 167 -17.52 -5.50 -16.35
N ALA A 168 -17.79 -4.76 -17.42
CA ALA A 168 -17.08 -3.53 -17.74
C ALA A 168 -17.30 -2.45 -16.68
N LEU A 169 -18.54 -2.33 -16.17
CA LEU A 169 -18.87 -1.39 -15.10
C LEU A 169 -18.12 -1.74 -13.80
N CYS A 170 -18.05 -3.01 -13.44
CA CYS A 170 -17.30 -3.48 -12.28
C CYS A 170 -15.80 -3.20 -12.43
N GLY A 171 -15.23 -3.46 -13.61
CA GLY A 171 -13.83 -3.15 -13.91
C GLY A 171 -13.52 -1.66 -13.77
N LEU A 172 -14.40 -0.80 -14.30
CA LEU A 172 -14.28 0.64 -14.19
C LEU A 172 -14.38 1.13 -12.74
N LEU A 173 -15.29 0.56 -11.97
CA LEU A 173 -15.44 0.84 -10.54
C LEU A 173 -14.19 0.41 -9.75
N CYS A 174 -13.60 -0.75 -10.07
CA CYS A 174 -12.35 -1.20 -9.46
C CYS A 174 -11.18 -0.24 -9.75
N ILE A 175 -11.04 0.21 -11.01
CA ILE A 175 -10.04 1.21 -11.39
C ILE A 175 -10.26 2.51 -10.62
N PHE A 176 -11.51 2.96 -10.52
CA PHE A 176 -11.86 4.17 -9.76
C PHE A 176 -11.49 4.04 -8.29
N LEU A 177 -11.79 2.89 -7.64
CA LEU A 177 -11.42 2.62 -6.25
C LEU A 177 -9.90 2.64 -6.04
N LEU A 178 -9.12 2.06 -6.96
CA LEU A 178 -7.66 2.08 -6.90
C LEU A 178 -7.09 3.50 -7.03
N LEU A 179 -7.66 4.33 -7.89
CA LEU A 179 -7.27 5.74 -8.03
C LEU A 179 -7.66 6.56 -6.81
N MET A 180 -8.87 6.35 -6.28
CA MET A 180 -9.34 7.02 -5.05
C MET A 180 -8.46 6.68 -3.85
N GLN A 181 -7.92 5.48 -3.78
CA GLN A 181 -7.05 5.06 -2.68
C GLN A 181 -5.79 5.93 -2.56
N GLN A 182 -5.19 6.34 -3.68
CA GLN A 182 -4.04 7.23 -3.66
C GLN A 182 -4.39 8.59 -3.02
N THR A 183 -5.61 9.07 -3.25
CA THR A 183 -6.09 10.34 -2.67
C THR A 183 -6.53 10.19 -1.22
N VAL A 184 -7.08 9.03 -0.82
CA VAL A 184 -7.52 8.77 0.57
C VAL A 184 -6.35 8.87 1.54
N TYR A 185 -5.19 8.27 1.25
CA TYR A 185 -4.01 8.39 2.09
C TYR A 185 -3.49 9.83 2.20
N THR A 186 -3.65 10.64 1.16
CA THR A 186 -3.30 12.06 1.23
C THR A 186 -4.32 12.87 2.02
N CYS A 187 -5.63 12.60 1.87
CA CYS A 187 -6.70 13.27 2.61
C CYS A 187 -6.71 12.92 4.10
N LEU A 188 -6.46 11.65 4.47
CA LEU A 188 -6.34 11.21 5.86
C LEU A 188 -5.34 12.04 6.67
N LEU A 189 -4.35 12.59 6.01
CA LEU A 189 -3.32 13.42 6.60
C LEU A 189 -3.75 14.88 6.83
N TYR A 190 -4.83 15.34 6.18
CA TYR A 190 -5.36 16.69 6.37
C TYR A 190 -6.37 16.76 7.53
N THR A 191 -7.03 15.67 7.86
CA THR A 191 -8.09 15.60 8.89
C THR A 191 -7.56 15.19 10.27
N SER A 192 -6.31 14.86 10.40
CA SER A 192 -5.62 14.50 11.64
C SER A 192 -4.58 15.56 12.03
#